data_2111273f3b5e698545b8150d78a76f69
#
_entry.id   2111273f3b5e698545b8150d78a76f69
#
_cell.length_a   1.000
_cell.length_b   1.000
_cell.length_c   1.000
_cell.angle_alpha   90.00
_cell.angle_beta   90.00
_cell.angle_gamma   90.00
#
_symmetry.space_group_name_H-M   'P 1'
#
loop_
_entity.id
_entity.type
_entity.pdbx_description
1 polymer ?
#
loop_
_entity_poly.entity_id
_entity_poly.type
_entity_poly.pdbx_seq_one_letter_code
_entity_poly.pdbx_strand_id
1 'polypeptide(L)'
;MTIDKNELWALADKTADLQKPLKTYECTVQNQRNTVTLQDGVKLSKKTQGNDYAESFDFELTDITSDTQKAQNTGAMLKGLEGGKQTTSIGNLQANISKPGTFTVDSAGDPLTFSTPLNDGADTYTFKVVEVQPAARHGWRFDKSEYHVTVTVAKNAAGQYEAKVTQVVQVKDRDGRDIAADKQQPADDLTAAFVNRYISVATLPAAGDLTGRQWLLIGGCFGLIAVVAGIIVSIWSGKKRLY
;
A
#
# COMPACT_ATOMS: atom_id res chain seq x y z
N MET A 1 40.30 21.72 -12.81
CA MET A 1 40.78 22.84 -13.66
C MET A 1 41.74 23.62 -12.82
N THR A 2 43.04 23.52 -13.12
CA THR A 2 44.12 24.24 -12.41
C THR A 2 44.32 25.56 -13.16
N ILE A 3 43.96 26.67 -12.56
CA ILE A 3 44.28 27.97 -13.10
C ILE A 3 45.74 28.25 -12.75
N ASP A 4 46.57 28.42 -13.77
CA ASP A 4 47.95 28.75 -13.54
C ASP A 4 48.06 30.16 -12.98
N LYS A 5 48.75 30.31 -11.83
CA LYS A 5 48.96 31.60 -11.19
C LYS A 5 49.60 32.62 -12.09
N ASN A 6 50.37 32.18 -13.06
CA ASN A 6 51.06 33.05 -14.02
C ASN A 6 50.08 33.70 -15.03
N GLU A 7 48.96 33.07 -15.35
CA GLU A 7 47.93 33.67 -16.21
C GLU A 7 47.15 34.80 -15.49
N LEU A 8 46.97 34.69 -14.17
CA LEU A 8 46.34 35.74 -13.37
C LEU A 8 47.19 37.01 -13.26
N TRP A 9 48.51 36.89 -13.18
CA TRP A 9 49.42 38.02 -13.14
C TRP A 9 49.60 38.68 -14.50
N ALA A 10 49.55 37.95 -15.58
CA ALA A 10 49.59 38.49 -16.96
C ALA A 10 48.33 39.34 -17.30
N LEU A 11 47.23 39.10 -16.62
CA LEU A 11 46.00 39.91 -16.75
C LEU A 11 46.09 41.21 -15.92
N ALA A 12 46.86 41.23 -14.81
CA ALA A 12 46.99 42.39 -13.95
C ALA A 12 47.96 43.43 -14.52
N ASP A 13 48.88 43.06 -15.39
CA ASP A 13 49.91 43.97 -15.93
C ASP A 13 49.53 44.67 -17.26
N LYS A 14 48.34 44.34 -17.81
CA LYS A 14 47.81 45.03 -19.01
C LYS A 14 46.79 46.13 -18.63
N THR A 15 47.30 47.21 -18.08
CA THR A 15 46.53 48.44 -17.83
C THR A 15 46.18 49.24 -19.10
N ALA A 16 46.28 48.67 -20.28
CA ALA A 16 45.97 49.28 -21.53
C ALA A 16 44.96 48.47 -22.33
N ASP A 17 43.74 48.44 -21.92
CA ASP A 17 42.54 48.35 -22.75
C ASP A 17 41.26 48.13 -21.90
N LEU A 18 40.84 49.11 -21.17
CA LEU A 18 39.58 49.06 -20.37
C LEU A 18 38.31 49.04 -21.25
N GLN A 19 38.44 48.88 -22.56
CA GLN A 19 37.33 48.80 -23.49
C GLN A 19 37.00 47.39 -24.06
N LYS A 20 37.73 46.35 -23.64
CA LYS A 20 37.33 45.00 -23.99
C LYS A 20 36.34 44.47 -22.98
N PRO A 21 35.15 43.98 -23.42
CA PRO A 21 34.21 43.38 -22.51
C PRO A 21 34.88 42.20 -21.83
N LEU A 22 34.81 42.16 -20.47
CA LEU A 22 35.25 41.02 -19.67
C LEU A 22 34.63 39.76 -20.24
N LYS A 23 35.43 38.80 -20.65
CA LYS A 23 34.91 37.49 -21.02
C LYS A 23 34.26 36.87 -19.79
N THR A 24 32.95 36.77 -19.84
CA THR A 24 32.19 36.04 -18.82
C THR A 24 32.47 34.54 -19.05
N TYR A 25 33.12 33.90 -18.12
CA TYR A 25 33.28 32.45 -18.09
C TYR A 25 32.08 31.89 -17.31
N GLU A 26 31.17 31.22 -18.00
CA GLU A 26 30.14 30.46 -17.34
C GLU A 26 30.79 29.15 -16.85
N CYS A 27 30.91 29.02 -15.53
CA CYS A 27 31.31 27.75 -14.89
C CYS A 27 30.07 27.00 -14.54
N THR A 28 29.70 26.02 -15.33
CA THR A 28 28.63 25.05 -14.97
C THR A 28 29.21 24.02 -14.04
N VAL A 29 28.94 24.14 -12.74
CA VAL A 29 29.26 23.08 -11.77
C VAL A 29 28.13 22.05 -11.81
N GLN A 30 28.37 20.93 -12.47
CA GLN A 30 27.47 19.78 -12.38
C GLN A 30 27.81 18.97 -11.12
N ASN A 31 27.04 19.14 -10.09
CA ASN A 31 27.07 18.24 -8.92
C ASN A 31 26.39 16.92 -9.31
N GLN A 32 27.14 15.96 -9.81
CA GLN A 32 26.66 14.58 -9.95
C GLN A 32 26.65 13.96 -8.56
N ARG A 33 25.47 13.82 -7.96
CA ARG A 33 25.31 12.99 -6.78
C ARG A 33 25.34 11.53 -7.21
N ASN A 34 26.06 10.69 -6.44
CA ASN A 34 25.95 9.26 -6.61
C ASN A 34 24.52 8.81 -6.30
N THR A 35 24.06 7.82 -7.00
CA THR A 35 22.72 7.25 -6.83
C THR A 35 22.81 5.80 -6.41
N VAL A 36 21.79 5.34 -5.70
CA VAL A 36 21.63 3.95 -5.30
C VAL A 36 20.20 3.50 -5.53
N THR A 37 20.04 2.29 -6.03
CA THR A 37 18.74 1.69 -6.37
C THR A 37 18.37 0.63 -5.34
N LEU A 38 17.07 0.55 -4.98
CA LEU A 38 16.54 -0.53 -4.17
C LEU A 38 16.50 -1.82 -5.00
N GLN A 39 17.50 -2.70 -4.84
CA GLN A 39 17.71 -3.88 -5.70
C GLN A 39 16.61 -4.94 -5.55
N ASP A 40 16.20 -5.24 -4.30
CA ASP A 40 15.26 -6.32 -4.00
C ASP A 40 13.79 -5.86 -4.07
N GLY A 41 13.55 -4.57 -4.32
CA GLY A 41 12.22 -3.99 -4.32
C GLY A 41 11.51 -4.08 -2.97
N VAL A 42 10.20 -3.81 -2.96
CA VAL A 42 9.35 -3.95 -1.76
C VAL A 42 8.51 -5.21 -1.90
N LYS A 43 8.69 -6.15 -0.96
CA LYS A 43 8.05 -7.47 -0.98
C LYS A 43 6.62 -7.43 -0.44
N LEU A 44 5.75 -8.18 -1.09
CA LEU A 44 4.39 -8.44 -0.63
C LEU A 44 4.01 -9.91 -0.86
N SER A 45 2.97 -10.35 -0.20
CA SER A 45 2.38 -11.66 -0.43
C SER A 45 0.86 -11.56 -0.49
N LYS A 46 0.24 -12.36 -1.34
CA LYS A 46 -1.21 -12.43 -1.48
C LYS A 46 -1.71 -13.85 -1.30
N LYS A 47 -2.74 -13.99 -0.46
CA LYS A 47 -3.48 -15.23 -0.27
C LYS A 47 -4.96 -14.97 -0.48
N THR A 48 -5.67 -15.93 -1.09
CA THR A 48 -7.14 -15.93 -1.17
C THR A 48 -7.72 -17.10 -0.38
N GLN A 49 -8.94 -16.93 0.11
CA GLN A 49 -9.69 -17.95 0.82
C GLN A 49 -11.09 -18.11 0.21
N GLY A 50 -11.56 -19.34 0.03
CA GLY A 50 -12.93 -19.65 -0.36
C GLY A 50 -13.25 -19.48 -1.85
N ASN A 51 -12.26 -19.43 -2.75
CA ASN A 51 -12.45 -19.39 -4.21
C ASN A 51 -11.88 -20.63 -4.87
N ASP A 52 -12.49 -21.03 -5.97
CA ASP A 52 -12.10 -22.18 -6.78
C ASP A 52 -11.52 -21.80 -8.14
N TYR A 53 -11.37 -20.51 -8.42
CA TYR A 53 -10.87 -19.99 -9.69
C TYR A 53 -9.74 -18.99 -9.49
N ALA A 54 -8.93 -18.82 -10.54
CA ALA A 54 -7.83 -17.86 -10.53
C ALA A 54 -8.36 -16.43 -10.60
N GLU A 55 -7.76 -15.57 -9.81
CA GLU A 55 -8.07 -14.13 -9.72
C GLU A 55 -6.78 -13.32 -9.70
N SER A 56 -6.87 -12.03 -9.97
CA SER A 56 -5.77 -11.09 -9.95
C SER A 56 -6.12 -9.90 -9.06
N PHE A 57 -5.14 -9.41 -8.30
CA PHE A 57 -5.29 -8.29 -7.38
C PHE A 57 -4.16 -7.31 -7.57
N ASP A 58 -4.50 -6.03 -7.54
CA ASP A 58 -3.57 -4.92 -7.74
C ASP A 58 -3.17 -4.31 -6.40
N PHE A 59 -1.93 -3.86 -6.32
CA PHE A 59 -1.35 -3.23 -5.14
C PHE A 59 -0.70 -1.91 -5.53
N GLU A 60 -0.68 -0.99 -4.58
CA GLU A 60 -0.10 0.34 -4.73
C GLU A 60 0.92 0.62 -3.64
N LEU A 61 2.08 1.15 -4.04
CA LEU A 61 3.13 1.70 -3.20
C LEU A 61 3.16 3.21 -3.40
N THR A 62 3.09 3.99 -2.31
CA THR A 62 3.07 5.46 -2.34
C THR A 62 4.07 6.01 -1.34
N ASP A 63 4.83 7.07 -1.69
CA ASP A 63 5.70 7.79 -0.73
C ASP A 63 4.85 8.57 0.29
N ILE A 64 5.07 8.27 1.55
CA ILE A 64 4.47 8.96 2.69
C ILE A 64 5.52 9.52 3.64
N THR A 65 6.76 9.67 3.18
CA THR A 65 7.84 10.25 3.97
C THR A 65 7.42 11.63 4.47
N SER A 66 7.40 11.81 5.80
CA SER A 66 6.97 13.07 6.41
C SER A 66 7.90 14.23 6.02
N ASP A 67 7.37 15.45 6.03
CA ASP A 67 8.17 16.64 5.72
C ASP A 67 9.33 16.81 6.71
N THR A 68 9.14 16.44 7.98
CA THR A 68 10.22 16.42 8.98
C THR A 68 11.33 15.45 8.58
N GLN A 69 10.97 14.23 8.14
CA GLN A 69 11.95 13.25 7.69
C GLN A 69 12.63 13.69 6.38
N LYS A 70 11.88 14.26 5.44
CA LYS A 70 12.45 14.84 4.21
C LYS A 70 13.44 15.95 4.50
N ALA A 71 13.18 16.77 5.52
CA ALA A 71 14.10 17.83 5.94
C ALA A 71 15.37 17.27 6.62
N GLN A 72 15.31 16.10 7.24
CA GLN A 72 16.46 15.41 7.85
C GLN A 72 17.28 14.65 6.80
N ASN A 73 16.65 14.15 5.76
CA ASN A 73 17.32 13.46 4.65
C ASN A 73 18.20 14.45 3.87
N THR A 74 19.42 14.05 3.62
CA THR A 74 20.39 14.87 2.86
C THR A 74 20.41 14.47 1.38
N GLY A 75 19.94 13.26 1.06
CA GLY A 75 19.63 12.79 -0.27
C GLY A 75 18.19 13.11 -0.67
N ALA A 76 17.79 12.63 -1.84
CA ALA A 76 16.42 12.71 -2.34
C ALA A 76 16.04 11.43 -3.05
N MET A 77 14.77 11.05 -3.00
CA MET A 77 14.24 10.05 -3.92
C MET A 77 14.13 10.68 -5.31
N LEU A 78 14.67 10.02 -6.33
CA LEU A 78 14.83 10.57 -7.67
C LEU A 78 13.88 9.95 -8.69
N LYS A 79 13.61 8.64 -8.58
CA LYS A 79 12.83 7.84 -9.54
C LYS A 79 12.10 6.69 -8.87
N GLY A 80 11.16 6.09 -9.61
CA GLY A 80 10.46 4.86 -9.25
C GLY A 80 9.06 5.05 -8.69
N LEU A 81 8.51 6.29 -8.78
CA LEU A 81 7.12 6.58 -8.46
C LEU A 81 6.52 7.48 -9.55
N GLU A 82 5.98 6.89 -10.59
CA GLU A 82 5.27 7.66 -11.61
C GLU A 82 3.91 8.13 -11.07
N GLY A 83 3.64 9.43 -11.19
CA GLY A 83 2.45 10.04 -10.60
C GLY A 83 2.37 9.89 -9.07
N GLY A 84 3.52 9.71 -8.38
CA GLY A 84 3.63 9.57 -6.92
C GLY A 84 3.40 8.15 -6.42
N LYS A 85 3.31 7.15 -7.30
CA LYS A 85 3.04 5.76 -6.95
C LYS A 85 3.72 4.74 -7.86
N GLN A 86 3.91 3.54 -7.33
CA GLN A 86 4.26 2.33 -8.08
C GLN A 86 3.14 1.31 -7.92
N THR A 87 2.82 0.56 -8.96
CA THR A 87 1.77 -0.46 -8.93
C THR A 87 2.33 -1.83 -9.31
N THR A 88 1.78 -2.89 -8.73
CA THR A 88 2.06 -4.26 -9.10
C THR A 88 0.81 -5.12 -8.99
N SER A 89 0.77 -6.25 -9.71
CA SER A 89 -0.37 -7.16 -9.70
C SER A 89 0.08 -8.58 -9.38
N ILE A 90 -0.72 -9.30 -8.57
CA ILE A 90 -0.52 -10.73 -8.32
C ILE A 90 -1.72 -11.48 -8.89
N GLY A 91 -1.49 -12.23 -9.95
CA GLY A 91 -2.51 -13.02 -10.65
C GLY A 91 -2.36 -14.52 -10.45
N ASN A 92 -3.34 -15.28 -10.99
CA ASN A 92 -3.37 -16.76 -10.95
C ASN A 92 -3.27 -17.33 -9.53
N LEU A 93 -3.99 -16.73 -8.58
CA LEU A 93 -4.04 -17.18 -7.19
C LEU A 93 -4.94 -18.40 -7.09
N GLN A 94 -4.43 -19.44 -6.43
CA GLN A 94 -5.21 -20.60 -6.02
C GLN A 94 -5.65 -20.43 -4.57
N ALA A 95 -6.83 -20.95 -4.24
CA ALA A 95 -7.38 -20.86 -2.88
C ALA A 95 -6.40 -21.42 -1.82
N ASN A 96 -6.23 -20.68 -0.75
CA ASN A 96 -5.38 -21.01 0.40
C ASN A 96 -3.87 -21.11 0.15
N ILE A 97 -3.39 -20.79 -1.06
CA ILE A 97 -1.97 -20.71 -1.38
C ILE A 97 -1.54 -19.25 -1.37
N SER A 98 -0.45 -18.96 -0.64
CA SER A 98 0.18 -17.64 -0.65
C SER A 98 1.09 -17.52 -1.86
N LYS A 99 0.97 -16.40 -2.59
CA LYS A 99 1.82 -16.10 -3.74
C LYS A 99 2.61 -14.82 -3.46
N PRO A 100 3.94 -14.82 -3.65
CA PRO A 100 4.74 -13.63 -3.49
C PRO A 100 4.55 -12.66 -4.65
N GLY A 101 4.79 -11.38 -4.37
CA GLY A 101 4.89 -10.30 -5.33
C GLY A 101 5.96 -9.30 -4.87
N THR A 102 6.36 -8.42 -5.76
CA THR A 102 7.37 -7.40 -5.46
C THR A 102 7.08 -6.14 -6.27
N PHE A 103 7.20 -4.98 -5.64
CA PHE A 103 7.29 -3.71 -6.34
C PHE A 103 8.75 -3.53 -6.77
N THR A 104 9.02 -3.58 -8.06
CA THR A 104 10.38 -3.48 -8.61
C THR A 104 10.60 -2.20 -9.40
N VAL A 105 9.65 -1.85 -10.25
CA VAL A 105 9.69 -0.68 -11.12
C VAL A 105 8.31 -0.03 -11.21
N ASP A 106 8.27 1.26 -11.50
CA ASP A 106 7.02 1.97 -11.82
C ASP A 106 6.56 1.70 -13.27
N SER A 107 5.50 2.37 -13.72
CA SER A 107 4.96 2.20 -15.07
C SER A 107 5.88 2.71 -16.18
N ALA A 108 6.87 3.56 -15.85
CA ALA A 108 7.92 3.98 -16.77
C ALA A 108 9.10 2.98 -16.84
N GLY A 109 9.12 1.97 -15.97
CA GLY A 109 10.20 0.99 -15.85
C GLY A 109 11.34 1.45 -14.93
N ASP A 110 11.14 2.51 -14.16
CA ASP A 110 12.14 3.04 -13.24
C ASP A 110 12.00 2.39 -11.85
N PRO A 111 13.08 1.82 -11.29
CA PRO A 111 13.11 1.31 -9.91
C PRO A 111 13.25 2.47 -8.91
N LEU A 112 12.88 2.23 -7.63
CA LEU A 112 13.14 3.19 -6.55
C LEU A 112 14.63 3.52 -6.50
N THR A 113 14.96 4.77 -6.81
CA THR A 113 16.33 5.26 -6.90
C THR A 113 16.49 6.52 -6.06
N PHE A 114 17.54 6.56 -5.27
CA PHE A 114 17.83 7.61 -4.31
C PHE A 114 19.19 8.23 -4.59
N SER A 115 19.37 9.53 -4.31
CA SER A 115 20.71 10.09 -4.19
C SER A 115 21.31 9.67 -2.85
N THR A 116 22.62 9.43 -2.84
CA THR A 116 23.32 9.05 -1.61
C THR A 116 23.27 10.17 -0.57
N PRO A 117 23.18 9.83 0.74
CA PRO A 117 23.29 10.80 1.82
C PRO A 117 24.61 11.59 1.76
N LEU A 118 24.58 12.83 2.24
CA LEU A 118 25.77 13.63 2.46
C LEU A 118 26.42 13.26 3.80
N ASN A 119 27.71 13.52 3.94
CA ASN A 119 28.44 13.42 5.22
C ASN A 119 28.41 12.03 5.87
N ASP A 120 28.42 10.96 5.06
CA ASP A 120 28.45 9.57 5.54
C ASP A 120 27.23 9.19 6.43
N GLY A 121 26.15 9.98 6.34
CA GLY A 121 24.91 9.75 7.06
C GLY A 121 24.06 8.62 6.49
N ALA A 122 22.87 8.47 7.08
CA ALA A 122 21.81 7.60 6.59
C ALA A 122 20.54 8.43 6.38
N ASP A 123 19.86 8.16 5.26
CA ASP A 123 18.55 8.73 4.95
C ASP A 123 17.47 7.66 5.07
N THR A 124 16.28 8.08 5.48
CA THR A 124 15.15 7.17 5.68
C THR A 124 13.93 7.66 4.90
N TYR A 125 13.28 6.74 4.20
CA TYR A 125 12.09 6.99 3.42
C TYR A 125 10.99 6.04 3.87
N THR A 126 9.75 6.53 3.94
CA THR A 126 8.60 5.72 4.35
C THR A 126 7.59 5.63 3.21
N PHE A 127 7.20 4.42 2.88
CA PHE A 127 6.22 4.13 1.85
C PHE A 127 5.00 3.45 2.45
N LYS A 128 3.85 3.70 1.85
CA LYS A 128 2.59 3.02 2.15
C LYS A 128 2.34 1.94 1.10
N VAL A 129 1.98 0.73 1.54
CA VAL A 129 1.53 -0.37 0.68
C VAL A 129 0.09 -0.71 1.02
N VAL A 130 -0.77 -0.75 0.01
CA VAL A 130 -2.19 -1.11 0.12
C VAL A 130 -2.61 -1.98 -1.07
N GLU A 131 -3.68 -2.76 -0.88
CA GLU A 131 -4.39 -3.39 -1.98
C GLU A 131 -5.39 -2.42 -2.60
N VAL A 132 -5.40 -2.33 -3.93
CA VAL A 132 -6.35 -1.49 -4.67
C VAL A 132 -7.75 -2.07 -4.54
N GLN A 133 -8.70 -1.25 -4.08
CA GLN A 133 -10.09 -1.66 -3.89
C GLN A 133 -10.89 -1.38 -5.17
N PRO A 134 -11.28 -2.39 -5.98
CA PRO A 134 -12.08 -2.16 -7.17
C PRO A 134 -13.51 -1.77 -6.79
N ALA A 135 -14.16 -1.02 -7.68
CA ALA A 135 -15.56 -0.59 -7.50
C ALA A 135 -16.53 -1.80 -7.46
N ALA A 136 -16.30 -2.80 -8.29
CA ALA A 136 -17.07 -4.05 -8.33
C ALA A 136 -16.31 -5.15 -7.58
N ARG A 137 -16.93 -5.71 -6.55
CA ARG A 137 -16.25 -6.67 -5.65
C ARG A 137 -16.47 -8.14 -6.00
N HIS A 138 -17.45 -8.44 -6.83
CA HIS A 138 -17.76 -9.80 -7.33
C HIS A 138 -17.71 -10.91 -6.25
N GLY A 139 -18.23 -10.65 -5.06
CA GLY A 139 -18.21 -11.59 -3.94
C GLY A 139 -16.92 -11.57 -3.08
N TRP A 140 -15.93 -10.79 -3.44
CA TRP A 140 -14.71 -10.65 -2.66
C TRP A 140 -14.89 -9.68 -1.47
N ARG A 141 -14.40 -10.09 -0.32
CA ARG A 141 -14.08 -9.22 0.81
C ARG A 141 -12.59 -8.95 0.76
N PHE A 142 -12.25 -7.76 0.29
CA PHE A 142 -10.88 -7.31 0.14
C PHE A 142 -10.22 -7.02 1.49
N ASP A 143 -8.92 -7.29 1.56
CA ASP A 143 -8.07 -6.90 2.67
C ASP A 143 -7.83 -5.39 2.61
N LYS A 144 -8.15 -4.68 3.69
CA LYS A 144 -7.96 -3.23 3.81
C LYS A 144 -6.75 -2.89 4.66
N SER A 145 -5.87 -3.86 4.90
CA SER A 145 -4.62 -3.62 5.60
C SER A 145 -3.81 -2.54 4.91
N GLU A 146 -3.12 -1.76 5.72
CA GLU A 146 -2.14 -0.79 5.29
C GLU A 146 -0.81 -1.12 5.96
N TYR A 147 0.25 -1.19 5.17
CA TYR A 147 1.60 -1.41 5.65
C TYR A 147 2.45 -0.18 5.40
N HIS A 148 3.23 0.22 6.41
CA HIS A 148 4.29 1.20 6.26
C HIS A 148 5.61 0.47 6.09
N VAL A 149 6.33 0.82 5.02
CA VAL A 149 7.61 0.23 4.64
C VAL A 149 8.68 1.29 4.78
N THR A 150 9.70 0.99 5.57
CA THR A 150 10.84 1.88 5.76
C THR A 150 12.00 1.41 4.88
N VAL A 151 12.48 2.31 4.03
CA VAL A 151 13.71 2.12 3.23
C VAL A 151 14.78 3.01 3.83
N THR A 152 15.93 2.41 4.14
CA THR A 152 17.12 3.13 4.62
C THR A 152 18.18 3.13 3.53
N VAL A 153 18.75 4.30 3.26
CA VAL A 153 19.89 4.50 2.37
C VAL A 153 21.11 4.81 3.24
N ALA A 154 22.04 3.86 3.34
CA ALA A 154 23.19 3.98 4.22
C ALA A 154 24.40 3.21 3.66
N LYS A 155 25.59 3.44 4.21
CA LYS A 155 26.78 2.65 3.88
C LYS A 155 26.69 1.24 4.48
N ASN A 156 26.99 0.24 3.67
CA ASN A 156 27.18 -1.13 4.12
C ASN A 156 28.54 -1.34 4.77
N ALA A 157 28.82 -2.56 5.23
CA ALA A 157 30.11 -2.91 5.88
C ALA A 157 31.34 -2.72 4.97
N ALA A 158 31.14 -2.70 3.64
CA ALA A 158 32.21 -2.42 2.68
C ALA A 158 32.37 -0.92 2.38
N GLY A 159 31.62 -0.04 3.07
CA GLY A 159 31.63 1.41 2.87
C GLY A 159 30.91 1.90 1.64
N GLN A 160 30.17 1.03 0.95
CA GLN A 160 29.37 1.38 -0.23
C GLN A 160 27.94 1.71 0.19
N TYR A 161 27.36 2.74 -0.41
CA TYR A 161 25.95 3.05 -0.19
C TYR A 161 25.04 1.99 -0.79
N GLU A 162 24.02 1.60 -0.03
CA GLU A 162 22.96 0.72 -0.47
C GLU A 162 21.59 1.22 0.03
N ALA A 163 20.54 0.91 -0.70
CA ALA A 163 19.17 1.12 -0.29
C ALA A 163 18.56 -0.23 0.10
N LYS A 164 18.02 -0.32 1.30
CA LYS A 164 17.40 -1.54 1.83
C LYS A 164 16.07 -1.27 2.51
N VAL A 165 15.12 -2.18 2.36
CA VAL A 165 13.95 -2.25 3.26
C VAL A 165 14.44 -2.70 4.63
N THR A 166 14.27 -1.86 5.63
CA THR A 166 14.71 -2.11 7.00
C THR A 166 13.55 -2.43 7.94
N GLN A 167 12.33 -2.05 7.57
CA GLN A 167 11.15 -2.33 8.38
C GLN A 167 9.89 -2.38 7.50
N VAL A 168 8.97 -3.28 7.84
CA VAL A 168 7.60 -3.31 7.34
C VAL A 168 6.67 -3.47 8.54
N VAL A 169 5.72 -2.57 8.71
CA VAL A 169 4.80 -2.56 9.86
C VAL A 169 3.38 -2.44 9.37
N GLN A 170 2.50 -3.31 9.86
CA GLN A 170 1.07 -3.18 9.61
C GLN A 170 0.49 -2.09 10.52
N VAL A 171 -0.09 -1.04 9.93
CA VAL A 171 -0.69 0.10 10.65
C VAL A 171 -2.21 0.08 10.62
N LYS A 172 -2.82 -0.63 9.65
CA LYS A 172 -4.27 -0.92 9.65
C LYS A 172 -4.52 -2.41 9.52
N ASP A 173 -5.54 -2.88 10.21
CA ASP A 173 -5.99 -4.27 10.12
C ASP A 173 -6.76 -4.55 8.81
N ARG A 174 -7.17 -5.80 8.61
CA ARG A 174 -7.90 -6.26 7.42
C ARG A 174 -9.27 -5.58 7.22
N ASP A 175 -9.83 -4.99 8.24
CA ASP A 175 -11.08 -4.25 8.18
C ASP A 175 -10.84 -2.74 7.91
N GLY A 176 -9.56 -2.31 7.87
CA GLY A 176 -9.12 -0.93 7.66
C GLY A 176 -9.15 -0.08 8.93
N ARG A 177 -9.16 -0.73 10.12
CA ARG A 177 -9.08 -0.03 11.41
C ARG A 177 -7.63 0.21 11.78
N ASP A 178 -7.36 1.38 12.34
CA ASP A 178 -6.01 1.71 12.79
C ASP A 178 -5.57 0.77 13.93
N ILE A 179 -4.33 0.31 13.85
CA ILE A 179 -3.66 -0.46 14.89
C ILE A 179 -2.92 0.53 15.77
N ALA A 180 -3.23 0.53 17.08
CA ALA A 180 -2.55 1.41 18.04
C ALA A 180 -1.03 1.18 18.00
N ALA A 181 -0.24 2.25 18.10
CA ALA A 181 1.20 2.21 17.89
C ALA A 181 1.94 1.19 18.79
N ASP A 182 1.45 0.98 20.02
CA ASP A 182 1.97 0.00 20.98
C ASP A 182 1.65 -1.47 20.62
N LYS A 183 0.75 -1.68 19.66
CA LYS A 183 0.33 -3.00 19.16
C LYS A 183 0.83 -3.31 17.76
N GLN A 184 1.46 -2.34 17.10
CA GLN A 184 2.05 -2.55 15.79
C GLN A 184 3.28 -3.46 15.92
N GLN A 185 3.34 -4.48 15.08
CA GLN A 185 4.46 -5.42 15.05
C GLN A 185 5.12 -5.39 13.68
N PRO A 186 6.45 -5.54 13.62
CA PRO A 186 7.13 -5.75 12.35
C PRO A 186 6.57 -6.98 11.63
N ALA A 187 6.39 -6.87 10.33
CA ALA A 187 5.98 -8.00 9.50
C ALA A 187 7.12 -9.00 9.31
N ASP A 188 6.78 -10.29 9.28
CA ASP A 188 7.73 -11.36 9.04
C ASP A 188 8.41 -11.18 7.67
N ASP A 189 9.69 -11.46 7.61
CA ASP A 189 10.52 -11.40 6.39
C ASP A 189 10.40 -10.08 5.60
N LEU A 190 10.08 -8.97 6.28
CA LEU A 190 9.87 -7.66 5.66
C LEU A 190 8.85 -7.70 4.51
N THR A 191 7.79 -8.48 4.67
CA THR A 191 6.78 -8.75 3.63
C THR A 191 5.41 -8.24 4.03
N ALA A 192 4.78 -7.38 3.22
CA ALA A 192 3.39 -6.96 3.41
C ALA A 192 2.43 -8.10 2.99
N ALA A 193 1.66 -8.66 3.92
CA ALA A 193 0.84 -9.85 3.70
C ALA A 193 -0.66 -9.52 3.63
N PHE A 194 -1.29 -9.82 2.49
CA PHE A 194 -2.72 -9.55 2.24
C PHE A 194 -3.51 -10.84 2.07
N VAL A 195 -4.73 -10.89 2.65
CA VAL A 195 -5.59 -12.06 2.57
C VAL A 195 -7.02 -11.66 2.22
N ASN A 196 -7.47 -11.94 0.99
CA ASN A 196 -8.86 -11.76 0.59
C ASN A 196 -9.70 -13.00 0.87
N ARG A 197 -10.96 -12.77 1.16
CA ARG A 197 -11.94 -13.83 1.34
C ARG A 197 -13.04 -13.72 0.30
N TYR A 198 -13.28 -14.80 -0.41
CA TYR A 198 -14.42 -14.94 -1.31
C TYR A 198 -15.65 -15.41 -0.51
N ILE A 199 -16.76 -14.72 -0.64
CA ILE A 199 -18.04 -15.10 -0.06
C ILE A 199 -18.93 -15.51 -1.22
N SER A 200 -19.02 -16.82 -1.45
CA SER A 200 -19.98 -17.35 -2.43
C SER A 200 -21.41 -17.03 -1.99
N VAL A 201 -22.23 -16.55 -2.91
CA VAL A 201 -23.66 -16.32 -2.66
C VAL A 201 -24.36 -17.63 -2.29
N ALA A 202 -23.82 -18.78 -2.75
CA ALA A 202 -24.32 -20.10 -2.39
C ALA A 202 -24.07 -20.48 -0.91
N THR A 203 -23.18 -19.76 -0.19
CA THR A 203 -22.96 -19.96 1.24
C THR A 203 -23.76 -18.99 2.13
N LEU A 204 -24.42 -18.01 1.51
CA LEU A 204 -25.47 -17.29 2.23
C LEU A 204 -26.62 -18.30 2.41
N PRO A 205 -27.11 -18.54 3.64
CA PRO A 205 -28.40 -19.23 3.81
C PRO A 205 -29.34 -18.47 2.89
N ALA A 206 -29.86 -19.13 1.88
CA ALA A 206 -30.88 -18.52 1.03
C ALA A 206 -31.98 -18.03 1.98
N ALA A 207 -32.06 -16.72 2.16
CA ALA A 207 -33.21 -16.10 2.77
C ALA A 207 -34.37 -16.33 1.78
N GLY A 208 -34.81 -17.58 1.65
CA GLY A 208 -35.75 -18.04 0.64
C GLY A 208 -35.68 -19.52 0.29
N ASP A 209 -34.65 -20.25 0.74
CA ASP A 209 -34.58 -21.70 0.54
C ASP A 209 -35.27 -22.51 1.68
N LEU A 210 -36.27 -21.90 2.26
CA LEU A 210 -37.33 -22.68 2.86
C LEU A 210 -38.13 -23.25 1.68
N THR A 211 -37.92 -24.55 1.40
CA THR A 211 -38.74 -25.26 0.42
C THR A 211 -40.21 -24.89 0.65
N GLY A 212 -41.00 -24.80 -0.38
CA GLY A 212 -42.42 -24.42 -0.28
C GLY A 212 -43.16 -25.21 0.85
N ARG A 213 -42.67 -26.41 1.21
CA ARG A 213 -43.12 -27.19 2.36
C ARG A 213 -42.77 -26.54 3.71
N GLN A 214 -41.62 -25.91 3.85
CA GLN A 214 -41.21 -25.25 5.12
C GLN A 214 -41.98 -23.93 5.32
N TRP A 215 -42.26 -23.20 4.26
CA TRP A 215 -43.19 -22.04 4.30
C TRP A 215 -44.61 -22.45 4.64
N LEU A 216 -45.10 -23.61 4.12
CA LEU A 216 -46.38 -24.20 4.48
C LEU A 216 -46.44 -24.58 5.96
N LEU A 217 -45.37 -25.15 6.51
CA LEU A 217 -45.28 -25.50 7.93
C LEU A 217 -45.27 -24.24 8.82
N ILE A 218 -44.48 -23.22 8.49
CA ILE A 218 -44.44 -21.96 9.24
C ILE A 218 -45.77 -21.20 9.11
N GLY A 219 -46.27 -21.03 7.90
CA GLY A 219 -47.56 -20.36 7.65
C GLY A 219 -48.72 -21.16 8.23
N GLY A 220 -48.71 -22.50 8.17
CA GLY A 220 -49.68 -23.38 8.78
C GLY A 220 -49.74 -23.29 10.29
N CYS A 221 -48.58 -23.22 10.96
CA CYS A 221 -48.50 -23.05 12.43
C CYS A 221 -49.07 -21.70 12.87
N PHE A 222 -48.76 -20.61 12.15
CA PHE A 222 -49.36 -19.29 12.49
C PHE A 222 -50.87 -19.25 12.20
N GLY A 223 -51.32 -19.88 11.12
CA GLY A 223 -52.74 -20.00 10.80
C GLY A 223 -53.50 -20.80 11.85
N LEU A 224 -52.98 -21.92 12.34
CA LEU A 224 -53.59 -22.72 13.39
C LEU A 224 -53.67 -21.97 14.73
N ILE A 225 -52.63 -21.21 15.07
CA ILE A 225 -52.66 -20.38 16.31
C ILE A 225 -53.75 -19.30 16.21
N ALA A 226 -53.88 -18.66 15.05
CA ALA A 226 -54.91 -17.66 14.86
C ALA A 226 -56.33 -18.25 14.93
N VAL A 227 -56.57 -19.45 14.37
CA VAL A 227 -57.88 -20.14 14.47
C VAL A 227 -58.18 -20.56 15.89
N VAL A 228 -57.23 -21.11 16.63
CA VAL A 228 -57.40 -21.50 18.04
C VAL A 228 -57.68 -20.26 18.90
N ALA A 229 -56.93 -19.16 18.71
CA ALA A 229 -57.19 -17.92 19.44
C ALA A 229 -58.56 -17.34 19.10
N GLY A 230 -59.03 -17.37 17.85
CA GLY A 230 -60.37 -16.96 17.43
C GLY A 230 -61.46 -17.78 18.07
N ILE A 231 -61.32 -19.09 18.17
CA ILE A 231 -62.29 -19.97 18.84
C ILE A 231 -62.34 -19.69 20.33
N ILE A 232 -61.21 -19.51 21.00
CA ILE A 232 -61.16 -19.16 22.44
C ILE A 232 -61.87 -17.85 22.71
N VAL A 233 -61.59 -16.79 21.89
CA VAL A 233 -62.25 -15.49 22.03
C VAL A 233 -63.76 -15.60 21.77
N SER A 234 -64.19 -16.40 20.78
CA SER A 234 -65.61 -16.61 20.49
C SER A 234 -66.34 -17.33 21.65
N ILE A 235 -65.74 -18.37 22.24
CA ILE A 235 -66.31 -19.05 23.40
C ILE A 235 -66.39 -18.12 24.62
N TRP A 236 -65.37 -17.27 24.82
CA TRP A 236 -65.36 -16.34 25.94
C TRP A 236 -66.39 -15.21 25.78
N SER A 237 -66.53 -14.69 24.58
CA SER A 237 -67.51 -13.65 24.28
C SER A 237 -68.96 -14.18 24.33
N GLY A 238 -69.16 -15.44 23.95
CA GLY A 238 -70.47 -16.09 24.07
C GLY A 238 -70.93 -16.27 25.51
N LYS A 239 -70.02 -16.55 26.45
CA LYS A 239 -70.37 -16.68 27.88
C LYS A 239 -70.73 -15.37 28.58
N LYS A 240 -70.35 -14.23 28.03
CA LYS A 240 -70.73 -12.90 28.63
C LYS A 240 -72.08 -12.39 28.23
N ARG A 241 -72.85 -13.08 27.40
CA ARG A 241 -74.20 -12.72 26.99
C ARG A 241 -75.32 -13.49 27.71
N LEU A 242 -75.00 -14.28 28.71
CA LEU A 242 -75.90 -15.14 29.44
C LEU A 242 -76.07 -14.76 30.94
N TYR A 243 -75.70 -13.49 31.27
CA TYR A 243 -76.01 -12.89 32.59
C TYR A 243 -76.62 -11.52 32.43
#